data_e93e841f9d9f97bca03c32fc0cf0c920
#
_entry.id   e93e841f9d9f97bca03c32fc0cf0c920
#
_cell.length_a   1.000
_cell.length_b   1.000
_cell.length_c   1.000
_cell.angle_alpha   90.00
_cell.angle_beta   90.00
_cell.angle_gamma   90.00
#
_symmetry.space_group_name_H-M   'P 1'
#
loop_
_entity.id
_entity.type
_entity.pdbx_description
1 polymer ?
#
loop_
_entity_poly.entity_id
_entity_poly.type
_entity_poly.pdbx_seq_one_letter_code
_entity_poly.pdbx_strand_id
1 'polypeptide(L)'
;MVNGHLIPANTLISPVMTEILKGDHWGDGKTFRPERFLDDQGKVRRDEHFIPFSIGKRQCLGETLAKTELFLFFTGLVQQFTFLPEKEGVLPTEESTFGITSLPKPFKVRLLERNF
;
A
#
# COMPACT_ATOMS: atom_id res chain seq x y z
N MET A 1 -12.76 2.82 27.02
CA MET A 1 -13.47 3.97 26.40
C MET A 1 -12.67 4.46 25.21
N VAL A 2 -13.33 4.82 24.11
CA VAL A 2 -12.73 5.42 22.92
C VAL A 2 -13.47 6.72 22.64
N ASN A 3 -12.76 7.84 22.64
CA ASN A 3 -13.34 9.20 22.49
C ASN A 3 -14.60 9.46 23.35
N GLY A 4 -14.57 9.05 24.62
CA GLY A 4 -15.69 9.20 25.55
C GLY A 4 -16.79 8.12 25.43
N HIS A 5 -16.76 7.26 24.42
CA HIS A 5 -17.73 6.18 24.27
C HIS A 5 -17.31 4.93 25.04
N LEU A 6 -18.21 4.38 25.84
CA LEU A 6 -18.00 3.12 26.52
C LEU A 6 -18.13 1.96 25.52
N ILE A 7 -17.06 1.18 25.38
CA ILE A 7 -17.10 -0.05 24.58
C ILE A 7 -17.34 -1.23 25.55
N PRO A 8 -18.47 -1.94 25.44
CA PRO A 8 -18.76 -3.10 26.29
C PRO A 8 -17.71 -4.21 26.12
N ALA A 9 -17.60 -5.07 27.15
CA ALA A 9 -16.78 -6.28 27.03
C ALA A 9 -17.31 -7.17 25.88
N ASN A 10 -16.41 -7.91 25.25
CA ASN A 10 -16.71 -8.80 24.11
C ASN A 10 -17.22 -8.10 22.83
N THR A 11 -17.06 -6.77 22.73
CA THR A 11 -17.36 -6.07 21.48
C THR A 11 -16.27 -6.38 20.45
N LEU A 12 -16.70 -6.80 19.24
CA LEU A 12 -15.79 -6.92 18.09
C LEU A 12 -15.43 -5.53 17.59
N ILE A 13 -14.13 -5.23 17.53
CA ILE A 13 -13.61 -3.97 17.01
C ILE A 13 -12.87 -4.24 15.71
N SER A 14 -13.24 -3.54 14.65
CA SER A 14 -12.56 -3.63 13.35
C SER A 14 -12.08 -2.24 12.93
N PRO A 15 -10.76 -2.01 12.84
CA PRO A 15 -10.24 -0.75 12.30
C PRO A 15 -10.49 -0.67 10.79
N VAL A 16 -10.98 0.48 10.32
CA VAL A 16 -11.20 0.73 8.89
C VAL A 16 -9.90 1.22 8.27
N MET A 17 -9.00 0.29 7.91
CA MET A 17 -7.67 0.61 7.40
C MET A 17 -7.69 1.48 6.14
N THR A 18 -8.69 1.34 5.29
CA THR A 18 -8.84 2.16 4.09
C THR A 18 -8.96 3.64 4.42
N GLU A 19 -9.74 3.98 5.45
CA GLU A 19 -9.90 5.38 5.90
C GLU A 19 -8.62 5.93 6.52
N ILE A 20 -7.88 5.10 7.23
CA ILE A 20 -6.60 5.50 7.82
C ILE A 20 -5.56 5.73 6.72
N LEU A 21 -5.50 4.84 5.72
CA LEU A 21 -4.45 4.85 4.70
C LEU A 21 -4.77 5.68 3.45
N LYS A 22 -6.03 6.09 3.25
CA LYS A 22 -6.48 6.85 2.08
C LYS A 22 -7.37 8.03 2.42
N GLY A 23 -7.60 8.30 3.70
CA GLY A 23 -8.48 9.35 4.19
C GLY A 23 -7.86 10.75 4.15
N ASP A 24 -8.52 11.69 4.79
CA ASP A 24 -8.26 13.14 4.72
C ASP A 24 -6.86 13.55 5.17
N HIS A 25 -6.24 12.78 6.08
CA HIS A 25 -4.85 13.04 6.49
C HIS A 25 -3.88 13.17 5.29
N TRP A 26 -4.12 12.39 4.25
CA TRP A 26 -3.25 12.34 3.08
C TRP A 26 -3.57 13.41 2.02
N GLY A 27 -4.69 14.12 2.13
CA GLY A 27 -5.23 15.08 1.16
C GLY A 27 -5.64 14.41 -0.15
N ASP A 28 -4.69 13.82 -0.85
CA ASP A 28 -4.89 13.09 -2.11
C ASP A 28 -4.68 11.57 -1.95
N GLY A 29 -5.10 10.99 -0.83
CA GLY A 29 -4.84 9.58 -0.46
C GLY A 29 -5.27 8.53 -1.48
N LYS A 30 -6.15 8.87 -2.42
CA LYS A 30 -6.58 8.00 -3.53
C LYS A 30 -5.66 8.10 -4.75
N THR A 31 -4.74 9.06 -4.79
CA THR A 31 -3.82 9.25 -5.90
C THR A 31 -2.51 8.51 -5.62
N PHE A 32 -2.02 7.74 -6.60
CA PHE A 32 -0.70 7.14 -6.51
C PHE A 32 0.37 8.22 -6.63
N ARG A 33 0.95 8.61 -5.50
CA ARG A 33 1.99 9.63 -5.39
C ARG A 33 2.98 9.24 -4.31
N PRO A 34 3.96 8.39 -4.63
CA PRO A 34 4.97 7.92 -3.67
C PRO A 34 5.84 9.05 -3.12
N GLU A 35 5.98 10.16 -3.83
CA GLU A 35 6.72 11.35 -3.40
C GLU A 35 6.19 11.96 -2.10
N ARG A 36 4.93 11.65 -1.70
CA ARG A 36 4.38 12.08 -0.41
C ARG A 36 5.20 11.59 0.80
N PHE A 37 5.97 10.53 0.61
CA PHE A 37 6.86 9.96 1.61
C PHE A 37 8.30 10.50 1.52
N LEU A 38 8.56 11.51 0.73
CA LEU A 38 9.85 12.17 0.65
C LEU A 38 9.80 13.53 1.34
N ASP A 39 10.92 13.92 1.94
CA ASP A 39 11.14 15.29 2.40
C ASP A 39 11.68 16.17 1.26
N ASP A 40 11.90 17.46 1.56
CA ASP A 40 12.42 18.44 0.60
C ASP A 40 13.85 18.14 0.10
N GLN A 41 14.54 17.21 0.77
CA GLN A 41 15.87 16.72 0.38
C GLN A 41 15.81 15.39 -0.39
N GLY A 42 14.60 14.86 -0.67
CA GLY A 42 14.38 13.59 -1.34
C GLY A 42 14.63 12.37 -0.46
N LYS A 43 14.73 12.52 0.86
CA LYS A 43 14.87 11.40 1.80
C LYS A 43 13.49 10.89 2.23
N VAL A 44 13.41 9.60 2.49
CA VAL A 44 12.18 8.98 2.99
C VAL A 44 11.87 9.50 4.39
N ARG A 45 10.71 10.14 4.54
CA ARG A 45 10.14 10.53 5.82
C ARG A 45 9.18 9.47 6.33
N ARG A 46 9.14 9.30 7.65
CA ARG A 46 8.13 8.47 8.29
C ARG A 46 6.89 9.30 8.58
N ASP A 47 5.74 8.69 8.39
CA ASP A 47 4.45 9.25 8.79
C ASP A 47 3.77 8.27 9.74
N GLU A 48 3.33 8.75 10.91
CA GLU A 48 2.73 7.91 11.94
C GLU A 48 1.36 7.33 11.53
N HIS A 49 0.70 7.93 10.54
CA HIS A 49 -0.55 7.41 9.97
C HIS A 49 -0.32 6.32 8.94
N PHE A 50 0.94 6.09 8.51
CA PHE A 50 1.26 5.01 7.60
C PHE A 50 1.45 3.68 8.35
N ILE A 51 0.34 3.05 8.72
CA ILE A 51 0.28 1.83 9.52
C ILE A 51 -0.39 0.65 8.77
N PRO A 52 0.09 0.27 7.57
CA PRO A 52 -0.55 -0.76 6.75
C PRO A 52 -0.61 -2.14 7.41
N PHE A 53 0.22 -2.37 8.42
CA PHE A 53 0.26 -3.62 9.20
C PHE A 53 -0.41 -3.49 10.58
N SER A 54 -1.16 -2.41 10.81
CA SER A 54 -1.75 -2.07 12.12
C SER A 54 -0.68 -1.78 13.18
N ILE A 55 -1.10 -1.60 14.43
CA ILE A 55 -0.23 -1.29 15.58
C ILE A 55 -0.70 -2.04 16.83
N GLY A 56 0.17 -2.10 17.85
CA GLY A 56 -0.14 -2.65 19.16
C GLY A 56 -0.12 -4.18 19.19
N LYS A 57 -0.82 -4.76 20.18
CA LYS A 57 -0.76 -6.20 20.46
C LYS A 57 -1.33 -7.09 19.33
N ARG A 58 -2.08 -6.54 18.41
CA ARG A 58 -2.69 -7.23 17.26
C ARG A 58 -2.09 -6.82 15.93
N GLN A 59 -0.92 -6.17 15.96
CA GLN A 59 -0.13 -5.88 14.76
C GLN A 59 0.14 -7.15 13.95
N CYS A 60 0.25 -6.99 12.63
CA CYS A 60 0.55 -8.11 11.73
C CYS A 60 1.85 -8.82 12.11
N LEU A 61 1.77 -10.11 12.37
CA LEU A 61 2.95 -10.93 12.71
C LEU A 61 3.94 -11.05 11.54
N GLY A 62 3.44 -11.02 10.32
CA GLY A 62 4.23 -11.17 9.08
C GLY A 62 4.80 -9.87 8.52
N GLU A 63 4.74 -8.74 9.22
CA GLU A 63 5.17 -7.43 8.69
C GLU A 63 6.61 -7.45 8.17
N THR A 64 7.56 -7.99 8.96
CA THR A 64 8.97 -8.03 8.57
C THR A 64 9.18 -8.89 7.32
N LEU A 65 8.53 -10.05 7.25
CA LEU A 65 8.60 -10.92 6.08
C LEU A 65 8.03 -10.22 4.85
N ALA A 66 6.83 -9.67 4.95
CA ALA A 66 6.18 -8.96 3.84
C ALA A 66 7.03 -7.78 3.32
N LYS A 67 7.62 -6.97 4.21
CA LYS A 67 8.52 -5.88 3.81
C LYS A 67 9.77 -6.39 3.09
N THR A 68 10.36 -7.49 3.57
CA THR A 68 11.53 -8.10 2.95
C THR A 68 11.20 -8.65 1.57
N GLU A 69 10.11 -9.37 1.43
CA GLU A 69 9.65 -9.90 0.15
C GLU A 69 9.35 -8.78 -0.85
N LEU A 70 8.58 -7.77 -0.44
CA LEU A 70 8.28 -6.61 -1.28
C LEU A 70 9.57 -5.92 -1.76
N PHE A 71 10.52 -5.72 -0.88
CA PHE A 71 11.79 -5.11 -1.24
C PHE A 71 12.54 -5.96 -2.26
N LEU A 72 12.75 -7.24 -2.00
CA LEU A 72 13.54 -8.12 -2.87
C LEU A 72 12.88 -8.32 -4.24
N PHE A 73 11.58 -8.62 -4.28
CA PHE A 73 10.90 -8.84 -5.55
C PHE A 73 10.74 -7.55 -6.34
N PHE A 74 10.33 -6.46 -5.71
CA PHE A 74 10.15 -5.20 -6.40
C PHE A 74 11.48 -4.68 -6.97
N THR A 75 12.53 -4.59 -6.14
CA THR A 75 13.83 -4.10 -6.60
C THR A 75 14.45 -5.01 -7.65
N GLY A 76 14.37 -6.34 -7.49
CA GLY A 76 14.88 -7.29 -8.47
C GLY A 76 14.18 -7.17 -9.83
N LEU A 77 12.86 -7.03 -9.82
CA LEU A 77 12.10 -6.86 -11.05
C LEU A 77 12.41 -5.52 -11.74
N VAL A 78 12.45 -4.42 -10.98
CA VAL A 78 12.73 -3.08 -11.54
C VAL A 78 14.17 -2.93 -12.01
N GLN A 79 15.11 -3.65 -11.41
CA GLN A 79 16.47 -3.72 -11.90
C GLN A 79 16.55 -4.41 -13.26
N GLN A 80 15.88 -5.54 -13.42
CA GLN A 80 16.01 -6.37 -14.63
C GLN A 80 15.10 -5.91 -15.76
N PHE A 81 13.94 -5.34 -15.47
CA PHE A 81 12.90 -5.07 -16.47
C PHE A 81 12.41 -3.62 -16.43
N THR A 82 12.06 -3.13 -17.62
CA THR A 82 11.20 -1.96 -17.80
C THR A 82 9.77 -2.46 -18.03
N PHE A 83 8.84 -1.96 -17.20
CA PHE A 83 7.43 -2.31 -17.28
C PHE A 83 6.71 -1.34 -18.23
N LEU A 84 6.02 -1.88 -19.20
CA LEU A 84 5.23 -1.12 -20.16
C LEU A 84 3.79 -1.63 -20.17
N PRO A 85 2.81 -0.79 -20.47
CA PRO A 85 1.43 -1.25 -20.65
C PRO A 85 1.33 -2.23 -21.81
N GLU A 86 0.33 -3.14 -21.78
CA GLU A 86 0.07 -4.10 -22.85
C GLU A 86 -0.11 -3.41 -24.20
N LYS A 87 -0.84 -2.29 -24.20
CA LYS A 87 -1.04 -1.41 -25.37
C LYS A 87 -0.52 -0.02 -25.03
N GLU A 88 0.17 0.58 -25.98
CA GLU A 88 0.71 1.92 -25.79
C GLU A 88 -0.39 2.94 -25.47
N GLY A 89 -0.15 3.76 -24.46
CA GLY A 89 -1.09 4.79 -24.00
C GLY A 89 -2.30 4.27 -23.20
N VAL A 90 -2.43 2.95 -22.98
CA VAL A 90 -3.54 2.36 -22.23
C VAL A 90 -3.01 1.77 -20.93
N LEU A 91 -3.25 2.46 -19.82
CA LEU A 91 -2.90 1.96 -18.48
C LEU A 91 -3.90 0.89 -18.01
N PRO A 92 -3.44 -0.08 -17.21
CA PRO A 92 -4.34 -1.01 -16.53
C PRO A 92 -5.37 -0.27 -15.66
N THR A 93 -6.53 -0.90 -15.45
CA THR A 93 -7.53 -0.35 -14.54
C THR A 93 -7.03 -0.38 -13.09
N GLU A 94 -7.32 0.68 -12.34
CA GLU A 94 -7.06 0.75 -10.88
C GLU A 94 -8.19 0.14 -10.06
N GLU A 95 -9.23 -0.40 -10.71
CA GLU A 95 -10.33 -1.06 -10.01
C GLU A 95 -9.89 -2.35 -9.33
N SER A 96 -10.50 -2.60 -8.18
CA SER A 96 -10.24 -3.80 -7.38
C SER A 96 -11.43 -4.75 -7.41
N THR A 97 -11.15 -6.03 -7.26
CA THR A 97 -12.15 -7.02 -6.86
C THR A 97 -12.23 -7.09 -5.35
N PHE A 98 -13.45 -7.00 -4.83
CA PHE A 98 -13.71 -7.07 -3.39
C PHE A 98 -13.93 -8.51 -2.94
N GLY A 99 -13.28 -8.88 -1.84
CA GLY A 99 -13.44 -10.12 -1.10
C GLY A 99 -13.08 -9.88 0.36
N ILE A 100 -12.58 -10.88 1.06
CA ILE A 100 -11.97 -10.69 2.39
C ILE A 100 -10.77 -9.75 2.28
N THR A 101 -10.06 -9.81 1.17
CA THR A 101 -9.00 -8.88 0.77
C THR A 101 -9.36 -8.22 -0.55
N SER A 102 -8.94 -6.97 -0.74
CA SER A 102 -9.08 -6.27 -2.00
C SER A 102 -7.88 -6.60 -2.90
N LEU A 103 -8.14 -7.12 -4.08
CA LEU A 103 -7.11 -7.47 -5.07
C LEU A 103 -7.30 -6.64 -6.34
N PRO A 104 -6.20 -6.27 -7.04
CA PRO A 104 -6.33 -5.64 -8.35
C PRO A 104 -7.01 -6.58 -9.34
N LYS A 105 -7.78 -6.03 -10.27
CA LYS A 105 -8.27 -6.83 -11.39
C LYS A 105 -7.09 -7.39 -12.19
N PRO A 106 -7.22 -8.58 -12.82
CA PRO A 106 -6.16 -9.12 -13.68
C PRO A 106 -5.78 -8.12 -14.78
N PHE A 107 -4.50 -7.92 -14.97
CA PHE A 107 -3.95 -7.05 -16.01
C PHE A 107 -2.72 -7.70 -16.65
N LYS A 108 -2.31 -7.18 -17.80
CA LYS A 108 -1.12 -7.60 -18.50
C LYS A 108 -0.17 -6.42 -18.69
N VAL A 109 1.12 -6.73 -18.65
CA VAL A 109 2.20 -5.79 -18.91
C VAL A 109 3.20 -6.39 -19.89
N ARG A 110 3.90 -5.54 -20.63
CA ARG A 110 5.08 -5.95 -21.41
C ARG A 110 6.32 -5.70 -20.58
N LEU A 111 7.21 -6.66 -20.58
CA LEU A 111 8.51 -6.57 -19.90
C LEU A 111 9.61 -6.44 -20.95
N LEU A 112 10.42 -5.41 -20.82
CA LEU A 112 11.64 -5.26 -21.60
C LEU A 112 12.83 -5.47 -20.67
N GLU A 113 13.72 -6.39 -21.01
CA GLU A 113 14.98 -6.58 -20.30
C GLU A 113 15.82 -5.30 -20.39
N ARG A 114 16.44 -4.94 -19.27
CA ARG A 114 17.44 -3.88 -19.21
C ARG A 114 18.80 -4.51 -19.43
N ASN A 115 19.47 -4.11 -20.49
CA ASN A 115 20.88 -4.46 -20.72
C ASN A 115 21.74 -3.46 -19.94
N PHE A 116 22.48 -3.96 -18.95
CA PHE A 116 23.48 -3.20 -18.22
C PHE A 116 24.87 -3.42 -18.81
#